data_8b8a60431622b0472e7cce5781852f90
#
_entry.id   8b8a60431622b0472e7cce5781852f90
#
_cell.length_a   1.000
_cell.length_b   1.000
_cell.length_c   1.000
_cell.angle_alpha   90.00
_cell.angle_beta   90.00
_cell.angle_gamma   90.00
#
_symmetry.space_group_name_H-M   'P 1'
#
loop_
_entity.id
_entity.type
_entity.pdbx_description
1 polymer ?
#
loop_
_entity_poly.entity_id
_entity_poly.type
_entity_poly.pdbx_seq_one_letter_code
_entity_poly.pdbx_strand_id
1 'polypeptide(L)'
;MKKFFSIFSLVLLVGLFACEPTPPPPAKKYAEVYTICNYNIRYYNGTSDNNNKGAKAWPNRKAKVYEMIARYDMDVCGLEEVTTTMANDIAKDLTAYAYIGYGRDNGKQQGSGASGEQTGLIYKTARFEALESGRFFLSKNPDVVSKLPNSNFNRMVAWVKLKDKEFGGEFYFFSTHFDNDYDAKHVTVRSGQADVAIAKVPEIAGELPYFFVGDFNCETSEVAYEKLSTAFDDAYLKMGADALGGYVCNEKQLANSKIAPKCACEGNTYTGLYSSSDNWPKRIDLVLFDDTKATVSYYNADNDNMGLDMYPSDHLPVITKMSIIE
;
A
#
# COMPACT_ATOMS: atom_id res chain seq x y z
N MET A 1 -94.68 26.42 -32.97
CA MET A 1 -93.23 26.37 -33.30
C MET A 1 -92.44 26.44 -31.94
N LYS A 2 -91.98 25.27 -31.48
CA LYS A 2 -91.23 25.13 -30.25
C LYS A 2 -89.74 25.03 -30.65
N LYS A 3 -88.87 25.97 -30.22
CA LYS A 3 -87.46 25.98 -30.43
C LYS A 3 -86.80 25.15 -29.30
N PHE A 4 -86.09 24.10 -29.66
CA PHE A 4 -85.19 23.35 -28.76
C PHE A 4 -83.88 24.04 -28.71
N PHE A 5 -83.43 24.42 -27.49
CA PHE A 5 -82.01 24.82 -27.21
C PHE A 5 -81.26 23.60 -26.73
N SER A 6 -80.26 23.23 -27.49
CA SER A 6 -79.33 22.16 -27.11
C SER A 6 -78.12 22.82 -26.33
N ILE A 7 -77.97 22.41 -25.09
CA ILE A 7 -76.82 22.83 -24.26
C ILE A 7 -75.76 21.80 -24.46
N PHE A 8 -74.64 22.20 -25.11
CA PHE A 8 -73.41 21.41 -25.19
C PHE A 8 -72.60 21.65 -23.91
N SER A 9 -72.48 20.64 -23.04
CA SER A 9 -71.56 20.65 -21.88
C SER A 9 -70.19 20.25 -22.34
N LEU A 10 -69.25 21.15 -22.27
CA LEU A 10 -67.84 20.93 -22.50
C LEU A 10 -67.23 20.35 -21.22
N VAL A 11 -66.89 19.04 -21.23
CA VAL A 11 -66.17 18.39 -20.14
C VAL A 11 -64.69 18.65 -20.35
N LEU A 12 -64.11 19.51 -19.48
CA LEU A 12 -62.68 19.78 -19.44
C LEU A 12 -61.97 18.59 -18.70
N LEU A 13 -61.29 17.73 -19.44
CA LEU A 13 -60.44 16.66 -18.87
C LEU A 13 -59.15 17.32 -18.42
N VAL A 14 -59.00 17.61 -17.12
CA VAL A 14 -57.71 17.97 -16.52
C VAL A 14 -56.93 16.68 -16.34
N GLY A 15 -55.98 16.46 -17.23
CA GLY A 15 -54.98 15.37 -17.10
C GLY A 15 -54.06 15.68 -15.93
N LEU A 16 -54.21 14.98 -14.82
CA LEU A 16 -53.22 14.93 -13.74
C LEU A 16 -51.99 14.17 -14.27
N PHE A 17 -50.99 14.90 -14.73
CA PHE A 17 -49.63 14.30 -14.90
C PHE A 17 -49.09 13.96 -13.50
N ALA A 18 -49.26 12.72 -13.09
CA ALA A 18 -48.53 12.19 -11.96
C ALA A 18 -47.01 12.25 -12.31
N CYS A 19 -46.28 13.11 -11.64
CA CYS A 19 -44.83 13.08 -11.70
C CYS A 19 -44.38 11.77 -11.08
N GLU A 20 -43.91 10.82 -11.88
CA GLU A 20 -43.29 9.61 -11.36
C GLU A 20 -42.13 10.00 -10.47
N PRO A 21 -41.99 9.46 -9.26
CA PRO A 21 -40.83 9.74 -8.41
C PRO A 21 -39.59 9.29 -9.16
N THR A 22 -38.59 10.20 -9.30
CA THR A 22 -37.29 9.85 -9.82
C THR A 22 -36.74 8.66 -9.03
N PRO A 23 -36.28 7.60 -9.70
CA PRO A 23 -35.71 6.45 -9.00
C PRO A 23 -34.55 6.98 -8.09
N PRO A 24 -34.40 6.40 -6.89
CA PRO A 24 -33.30 6.79 -6.02
C PRO A 24 -31.97 6.58 -6.75
N PRO A 25 -30.96 7.44 -6.51
CA PRO A 25 -29.65 7.25 -7.10
C PRO A 25 -29.13 5.83 -6.75
N PRO A 26 -28.37 5.18 -7.65
CA PRO A 26 -27.80 3.87 -7.38
C PRO A 26 -27.02 3.93 -6.05
N ALA A 27 -27.14 2.88 -5.24
CA ALA A 27 -26.39 2.78 -3.99
C ALA A 27 -24.88 2.82 -4.30
N LYS A 28 -24.12 3.60 -3.55
CA LYS A 28 -22.66 3.63 -3.66
C LYS A 28 -22.09 2.22 -3.46
N LYS A 29 -21.21 1.79 -4.32
CA LYS A 29 -20.53 0.49 -4.26
C LYS A 29 -19.28 0.53 -3.39
N TYR A 30 -18.65 1.69 -3.25
CA TYR A 30 -17.45 1.90 -2.46
C TYR A 30 -17.63 3.02 -1.44
N ALA A 31 -16.84 2.98 -0.37
CA ALA A 31 -16.75 4.09 0.56
C ALA A 31 -16.18 5.33 -0.13
N GLU A 32 -16.46 6.49 0.43
CA GLU A 32 -15.94 7.76 -0.08
C GLU A 32 -14.40 7.79 -0.05
N VAL A 33 -13.79 7.24 1.02
CA VAL A 33 -12.34 7.22 1.21
C VAL A 33 -11.90 5.94 1.90
N TYR A 34 -10.76 5.41 1.44
CA TYR A 34 -9.99 4.33 2.06
C TYR A 34 -8.61 4.83 2.47
N THR A 35 -8.14 4.46 3.67
CA THR A 35 -6.77 4.72 4.11
C THR A 35 -5.88 3.56 3.70
N ILE A 36 -5.17 3.73 2.59
CA ILE A 36 -4.27 2.74 1.97
C ILE A 36 -2.84 3.08 2.32
N CYS A 37 -2.09 2.13 2.89
CA CYS A 37 -0.78 2.40 3.46
C CYS A 37 0.27 1.36 3.05
N ASN A 38 1.55 1.75 3.22
CA ASN A 38 2.70 0.86 3.20
C ASN A 38 3.61 1.15 4.39
N TYR A 39 4.17 0.12 5.01
CA TYR A 39 5.10 0.29 6.10
C TYR A 39 6.09 -0.89 6.19
N ASN A 40 7.32 -0.73 5.70
CA ASN A 40 8.39 -1.65 6.06
C ASN A 40 8.70 -1.48 7.55
N ILE A 41 8.40 -2.51 8.35
CA ILE A 41 8.51 -2.45 9.81
C ILE A 41 9.83 -2.97 10.36
N ARG A 42 10.83 -3.13 9.51
CA ARG A 42 12.18 -3.63 9.80
C ARG A 42 12.20 -4.98 10.49
N TYR A 43 12.89 -5.93 9.91
CA TYR A 43 12.99 -7.31 10.39
C TYR A 43 13.58 -7.45 11.81
N TYR A 44 13.29 -8.57 12.42
CA TYR A 44 13.83 -8.96 13.71
C TYR A 44 14.05 -10.48 13.75
N ASN A 45 15.31 -10.90 13.86
CA ASN A 45 15.70 -12.30 13.93
C ASN A 45 16.20 -12.74 15.33
N GLY A 46 15.83 -11.98 16.35
CA GLY A 46 16.25 -12.24 17.73
C GLY A 46 17.49 -11.43 18.14
N THR A 47 18.04 -11.79 19.31
CA THR A 47 19.13 -11.02 19.96
C THR A 47 20.52 -11.28 19.41
N SER A 48 20.68 -12.21 18.45
CA SER A 48 21.97 -12.56 17.86
C SER A 48 22.53 -11.50 16.91
N ASP A 49 21.66 -10.64 16.36
CA ASP A 49 22.04 -9.56 15.46
C ASP A 49 22.26 -8.24 16.22
N ASN A 50 23.49 -7.72 16.15
CA ASN A 50 23.83 -6.44 16.80
C ASN A 50 23.00 -5.26 16.27
N ASN A 51 22.51 -5.34 15.02
CA ASN A 51 21.66 -4.31 14.44
C ASN A 51 20.22 -4.34 14.97
N ASN A 52 19.85 -5.39 15.72
CA ASN A 52 18.51 -5.57 16.28
C ASN A 52 18.53 -5.67 17.82
N LYS A 53 19.54 -5.13 18.50
CA LYS A 53 19.66 -5.09 19.97
C LYS A 53 19.14 -3.77 20.54
N GLY A 54 18.81 -3.79 21.84
CA GLY A 54 18.39 -2.60 22.57
C GLY A 54 17.13 -1.97 21.96
N ALA A 55 17.12 -0.67 21.77
CA ALA A 55 16.00 0.08 21.22
C ALA A 55 15.59 -0.40 19.82
N LYS A 56 16.52 -0.94 19.03
CA LYS A 56 16.26 -1.47 17.67
C LYS A 56 15.50 -2.80 17.65
N ALA A 57 15.51 -3.53 18.77
CA ALA A 57 14.83 -4.83 18.87
C ALA A 57 13.31 -4.68 18.76
N TRP A 58 12.67 -5.54 17.98
CA TRP A 58 11.23 -5.55 17.80
C TRP A 58 10.41 -5.44 19.10
N PRO A 59 10.70 -6.20 20.17
CA PRO A 59 9.94 -6.07 21.41
C PRO A 59 9.91 -4.67 22.02
N ASN A 60 10.94 -3.86 21.74
CA ASN A 60 11.08 -2.51 22.30
C ASN A 60 10.45 -1.42 21.42
N ARG A 61 10.22 -1.69 20.13
CA ARG A 61 9.66 -0.72 19.16
C ARG A 61 8.26 -1.10 18.64
N LYS A 62 7.82 -2.35 18.78
CA LYS A 62 6.53 -2.81 18.25
C LYS A 62 5.33 -1.98 18.70
N ALA A 63 5.31 -1.53 19.97
CA ALA A 63 4.24 -0.69 20.48
C ALA A 63 4.13 0.63 19.69
N LYS A 64 5.25 1.21 19.25
CA LYS A 64 5.27 2.43 18.45
C LYS A 64 4.86 2.19 17.00
N VAL A 65 5.22 1.03 16.43
CA VAL A 65 4.69 0.60 15.13
C VAL A 65 3.16 0.46 15.19
N TYR A 66 2.63 -0.15 16.26
CA TYR A 66 1.18 -0.30 16.44
C TYR A 66 0.48 1.05 16.68
N GLU A 67 1.12 1.94 17.44
CA GLU A 67 0.61 3.31 17.65
C GLU A 67 0.53 4.08 16.32
N MET A 68 1.51 3.90 15.42
CA MET A 68 1.49 4.50 14.08
C MET A 68 0.33 3.96 13.24
N ILE A 69 0.10 2.64 13.25
CA ILE A 69 -1.03 2.01 12.56
C ILE A 69 -2.37 2.55 13.10
N ALA A 70 -2.49 2.67 14.42
CA ALA A 70 -3.71 3.17 15.07
C ALA A 70 -3.94 4.67 14.83
N ARG A 71 -2.87 5.47 14.85
CA ARG A 71 -2.93 6.94 14.62
C ARG A 71 -3.60 7.30 13.31
N TYR A 72 -3.27 6.59 12.26
CA TYR A 72 -3.83 6.83 10.92
C TYR A 72 -5.08 6.03 10.64
N ASP A 73 -5.50 5.19 11.60
CA ASP A 73 -6.66 4.32 11.43
C ASP A 73 -6.61 3.60 10.07
N MET A 74 -5.45 2.96 9.76
CA MET A 74 -5.15 2.38 8.46
C MET A 74 -6.18 1.33 8.09
N ASP A 75 -6.83 1.44 6.94
CA ASP A 75 -7.81 0.46 6.48
C ASP A 75 -7.15 -0.81 5.97
N VAL A 76 -6.12 -0.64 5.12
CA VAL A 76 -5.26 -1.71 4.59
C VAL A 76 -3.83 -1.21 4.55
N CYS A 77 -2.88 -2.02 4.99
CA CYS A 77 -1.46 -1.65 4.99
C CYS A 77 -0.57 -2.82 4.57
N GLY A 78 0.32 -2.58 3.59
CA GLY A 78 1.43 -3.47 3.27
C GLY A 78 2.46 -3.45 4.40
N LEU A 79 3.00 -4.63 4.72
CA LEU A 79 4.04 -4.80 5.74
C LEU A 79 5.19 -5.63 5.17
N GLU A 80 6.39 -5.06 5.17
CA GLU A 80 7.59 -5.73 4.72
C GLU A 80 8.50 -6.08 5.90
N GLU A 81 9.42 -7.01 5.66
CA GLU A 81 10.40 -7.52 6.63
C GLU A 81 9.79 -8.22 7.85
N VAL A 82 8.57 -8.73 7.71
CA VAL A 82 7.87 -9.40 8.81
C VAL A 82 8.44 -10.79 9.03
N THR A 83 9.03 -11.05 10.19
CA THR A 83 9.43 -12.41 10.58
C THR A 83 8.28 -13.17 11.22
N THR A 84 8.39 -14.49 11.34
CA THR A 84 7.36 -15.32 11.99
C THR A 84 7.04 -14.84 13.42
N THR A 85 8.06 -14.43 14.19
CA THR A 85 7.85 -13.86 15.53
C THR A 85 7.03 -12.58 15.48
N MET A 86 7.36 -11.68 14.57
CA MET A 86 6.63 -10.42 14.39
C MET A 86 5.18 -10.67 13.91
N ALA A 87 4.99 -11.58 12.97
CA ALA A 87 3.66 -11.97 12.48
C ALA A 87 2.76 -12.53 13.60
N ASN A 88 3.33 -13.35 14.50
CA ASN A 88 2.61 -13.86 15.66
C ASN A 88 2.24 -12.75 16.65
N ASP A 89 3.15 -11.79 16.88
CA ASP A 89 2.88 -10.63 17.73
C ASP A 89 1.77 -9.75 17.11
N ILE A 90 1.84 -9.46 15.81
CA ILE A 90 0.83 -8.69 15.08
C ILE A 90 -0.54 -9.36 15.21
N ALA A 91 -0.64 -10.65 14.94
CA ALA A 91 -1.90 -11.39 15.03
C ALA A 91 -2.47 -11.42 16.45
N LYS A 92 -1.61 -11.39 17.47
CA LYS A 92 -2.00 -11.38 18.87
C LYS A 92 -2.40 -10.00 19.38
N ASP A 93 -1.61 -8.97 19.01
CA ASP A 93 -1.69 -7.66 19.64
C ASP A 93 -2.62 -6.69 18.84
N LEU A 94 -2.72 -6.82 17.51
CA LEU A 94 -3.57 -6.00 16.66
C LEU A 94 -4.90 -6.70 16.33
N THR A 95 -5.71 -6.98 17.34
CA THR A 95 -6.94 -7.79 17.21
C THR A 95 -8.02 -7.19 16.30
N ALA A 96 -7.97 -5.89 16.00
CA ALA A 96 -8.85 -5.22 15.02
C ALA A 96 -8.47 -5.53 13.56
N TYR A 97 -7.30 -6.12 13.34
CA TYR A 97 -6.77 -6.42 12.02
C TYR A 97 -6.58 -7.93 11.83
N ALA A 98 -6.71 -8.38 10.59
CA ALA A 98 -6.19 -9.66 10.16
C ALA A 98 -4.84 -9.45 9.46
N TYR A 99 -3.90 -10.36 9.67
CA TYR A 99 -2.62 -10.42 8.97
C TYR A 99 -2.62 -11.54 7.95
N ILE A 100 -2.22 -11.22 6.71
CA ILE A 100 -1.93 -12.17 5.64
C ILE A 100 -0.48 -11.95 5.22
N GLY A 101 0.34 -12.99 5.26
CA GLY A 101 1.73 -12.91 4.85
C GLY A 101 2.25 -14.26 4.35
N TYR A 102 3.25 -14.23 3.48
CA TYR A 102 3.85 -15.41 2.87
C TYR A 102 5.36 -15.36 3.04
N GLY A 103 5.95 -16.49 3.49
CA GLY A 103 7.39 -16.62 3.70
C GLY A 103 8.15 -16.76 2.38
N ARG A 104 9.17 -15.92 2.19
CA ARG A 104 9.92 -15.86 0.92
C ARG A 104 10.70 -17.12 0.61
N ASP A 105 11.06 -17.94 1.63
CA ASP A 105 11.89 -19.13 1.41
C ASP A 105 11.09 -20.35 0.95
N ASN A 106 9.78 -20.41 1.25
CA ASN A 106 8.95 -21.56 0.93
C ASN A 106 7.58 -21.23 0.34
N GLY A 107 7.21 -19.95 0.23
CA GLY A 107 5.94 -19.48 -0.31
C GLY A 107 4.70 -19.87 0.51
N LYS A 108 4.87 -20.38 1.74
CA LYS A 108 3.76 -20.75 2.60
C LYS A 108 3.21 -19.57 3.35
N GLN A 109 1.90 -19.57 3.56
CA GLN A 109 1.21 -18.54 4.33
C GLN A 109 1.54 -18.64 5.82
N GLN A 110 1.51 -17.52 6.52
CA GLN A 110 1.60 -17.45 7.98
C GLN A 110 0.56 -18.38 8.63
N GLY A 111 0.97 -19.09 9.68
CA GLY A 111 0.15 -20.15 10.30
C GLY A 111 0.25 -21.52 9.61
N SER A 112 0.79 -21.61 8.39
CA SER A 112 1.00 -22.86 7.65
C SER A 112 2.48 -23.23 7.49
N GLY A 113 3.36 -22.67 8.37
CA GLY A 113 4.78 -22.94 8.38
C GLY A 113 5.56 -22.04 7.40
N ALA A 114 5.22 -20.78 7.31
CA ALA A 114 5.98 -19.77 6.57
C ALA A 114 7.43 -19.72 7.04
N SER A 115 8.37 -19.60 6.10
CA SER A 115 9.82 -19.55 6.34
C SER A 115 10.46 -18.35 5.64
N GLY A 116 11.45 -17.78 6.30
CA GLY A 116 12.09 -16.53 5.88
C GLY A 116 11.28 -15.30 6.28
N GLU A 117 11.74 -14.13 5.85
CA GLU A 117 10.95 -12.91 5.96
C GLU A 117 9.69 -13.04 5.11
N GLN A 118 8.62 -12.45 5.61
CA GLN A 118 7.34 -12.43 4.93
C GLN A 118 7.12 -11.06 4.31
N THR A 119 6.60 -11.05 3.10
CA THR A 119 5.85 -9.93 2.55
C THR A 119 4.40 -10.17 2.93
N GLY A 120 3.78 -9.19 3.56
CA GLY A 120 2.46 -9.34 4.12
C GLY A 120 1.65 -8.06 4.09
N LEU A 121 0.46 -8.15 4.64
CA LEU A 121 -0.46 -7.03 4.76
C LEU A 121 -1.38 -7.23 5.96
N ILE A 122 -1.92 -6.13 6.45
CA ILE A 122 -3.00 -6.10 7.44
C ILE A 122 -4.21 -5.38 6.85
N TYR A 123 -5.40 -5.78 7.28
CA TYR A 123 -6.63 -5.08 6.94
C TYR A 123 -7.61 -5.11 8.14
N LYS A 124 -8.46 -4.09 8.27
CA LYS A 124 -9.49 -4.01 9.32
C LYS A 124 -10.55 -5.08 9.13
N THR A 125 -10.68 -5.98 10.09
CA THR A 125 -11.67 -7.08 10.04
C THR A 125 -13.11 -6.61 10.21
N ALA A 126 -13.34 -5.49 10.89
CA ALA A 126 -14.67 -4.91 11.02
C ALA A 126 -15.19 -4.38 9.68
N ARG A 127 -14.29 -3.88 8.82
CA ARG A 127 -14.64 -3.24 7.54
C ARG A 127 -14.60 -4.21 6.35
N PHE A 128 -13.63 -5.10 6.32
CA PHE A 128 -13.40 -5.95 5.15
C PHE A 128 -13.56 -7.43 5.41
N GLU A 129 -13.96 -8.14 4.36
CA GLU A 129 -13.90 -9.59 4.21
C GLU A 129 -12.84 -9.93 3.17
N ALA A 130 -11.89 -10.82 3.51
CA ALA A 130 -10.95 -11.36 2.55
C ALA A 130 -11.62 -12.50 1.79
N LEU A 131 -11.81 -12.32 0.48
CA LEU A 131 -12.44 -13.31 -0.39
C LEU A 131 -11.41 -14.32 -0.90
N GLU A 132 -10.25 -13.82 -1.30
CA GLU A 132 -9.16 -14.60 -1.86
C GLU A 132 -7.84 -13.99 -1.41
N SER A 133 -6.80 -14.80 -1.31
CA SER A 133 -5.43 -14.33 -1.09
C SER A 133 -4.42 -15.26 -1.74
N GLY A 134 -3.26 -14.72 -2.06
CA GLY A 134 -2.22 -15.48 -2.70
C GLY A 134 -0.89 -14.74 -2.74
N ARG A 135 0.02 -15.32 -3.51
CA ARG A 135 1.34 -14.76 -3.75
C ARG A 135 1.84 -15.14 -5.12
N PHE A 136 2.77 -14.38 -5.67
CA PHE A 136 3.60 -14.80 -6.78
C PHE A 136 5.05 -14.33 -6.57
N PHE A 137 6.01 -15.10 -7.08
CA PHE A 137 7.43 -14.75 -6.99
C PHE A 137 7.84 -13.83 -8.12
N LEU A 138 8.68 -12.86 -7.81
CA LEU A 138 9.25 -11.91 -8.77
C LEU A 138 10.41 -12.58 -9.52
N SER A 139 10.06 -13.55 -10.35
CA SER A 139 10.97 -14.41 -11.09
C SER A 139 10.38 -14.84 -12.42
N LYS A 140 11.16 -15.58 -13.23
CA LYS A 140 10.66 -16.16 -14.49
C LYS A 140 9.59 -17.22 -14.29
N ASN A 141 9.48 -17.78 -13.07
CA ASN A 141 8.49 -18.78 -12.69
C ASN A 141 7.70 -18.30 -11.47
N PRO A 142 6.73 -17.39 -11.64
CA PRO A 142 6.06 -16.72 -10.53
C PRO A 142 5.30 -17.64 -9.57
N ASP A 143 4.85 -18.79 -10.03
CA ASP A 143 3.99 -19.68 -9.25
C ASP A 143 4.77 -20.57 -8.26
N VAL A 144 6.08 -20.72 -8.46
CA VAL A 144 6.96 -21.56 -7.64
C VAL A 144 8.04 -20.74 -6.95
N VAL A 145 8.54 -21.26 -5.82
CA VAL A 145 9.65 -20.64 -5.09
C VAL A 145 10.86 -20.49 -6.02
N SER A 146 11.18 -19.29 -6.38
CA SER A 146 12.27 -18.98 -7.30
C SER A 146 12.66 -17.50 -7.23
N LYS A 147 13.81 -17.18 -7.80
CA LYS A 147 14.34 -15.82 -7.89
C LYS A 147 14.98 -15.56 -9.25
N LEU A 148 15.13 -14.30 -9.61
CA LEU A 148 15.93 -13.91 -10.77
C LEU A 148 17.42 -14.19 -10.52
N PRO A 149 18.21 -14.43 -11.57
CA PRO A 149 19.66 -14.53 -11.44
C PRO A 149 20.23 -13.28 -10.74
N ASN A 150 21.19 -13.47 -9.85
CA ASN A 150 21.83 -12.46 -9.02
C ASN A 150 20.94 -11.82 -7.93
N SER A 151 19.67 -12.18 -7.81
CA SER A 151 18.87 -11.76 -6.66
C SER A 151 19.38 -12.39 -5.38
N ASN A 152 19.48 -11.60 -4.30
CA ASN A 152 19.90 -12.11 -3.00
C ASN A 152 18.88 -13.09 -2.43
N PHE A 153 17.60 -12.75 -2.55
CA PHE A 153 16.49 -13.47 -1.94
C PHE A 153 15.40 -13.81 -2.95
N ASN A 154 14.56 -14.78 -2.62
CA ASN A 154 13.30 -14.94 -3.30
C ASN A 154 12.39 -13.77 -2.92
N ARG A 155 12.13 -12.90 -3.88
CA ARG A 155 11.22 -11.76 -3.70
C ARG A 155 9.87 -12.10 -4.30
N MET A 156 8.81 -11.58 -3.68
CA MET A 156 7.44 -11.91 -4.06
C MET A 156 6.51 -10.72 -3.88
N VAL A 157 5.32 -10.86 -4.43
CA VAL A 157 4.16 -10.05 -4.14
C VAL A 157 3.16 -10.91 -3.39
N ALA A 158 2.70 -10.48 -2.22
CA ALA A 158 1.55 -11.02 -1.53
C ALA A 158 0.31 -10.19 -1.91
N TRP A 159 -0.85 -10.84 -2.03
CA TRP A 159 -2.07 -10.14 -2.40
C TRP A 159 -3.30 -10.68 -1.71
N VAL A 160 -4.32 -9.82 -1.62
CA VAL A 160 -5.66 -10.16 -1.12
C VAL A 160 -6.72 -9.48 -1.97
N LYS A 161 -7.81 -10.17 -2.22
CA LYS A 161 -9.06 -9.61 -2.72
C LYS A 161 -9.96 -9.30 -1.54
N LEU A 162 -10.26 -8.04 -1.32
CA LEU A 162 -11.09 -7.55 -0.23
C LEU A 162 -12.46 -7.13 -0.73
N LYS A 163 -13.48 -7.42 0.08
CA LYS A 163 -14.84 -6.91 -0.08
C LYS A 163 -15.14 -5.96 1.07
N ASP A 164 -15.58 -4.76 0.76
CA ASP A 164 -16.13 -3.83 1.75
C ASP A 164 -17.49 -4.36 2.24
N LYS A 165 -17.59 -4.61 3.55
CA LYS A 165 -18.79 -5.22 4.14
C LYS A 165 -20.00 -4.29 4.16
N GLU A 166 -19.76 -2.97 4.18
CA GLU A 166 -20.82 -1.96 4.21
C GLU A 166 -21.32 -1.66 2.81
N PHE A 167 -20.41 -1.47 1.84
CA PHE A 167 -20.76 -1.02 0.49
C PHE A 167 -20.81 -2.16 -0.53
N GLY A 168 -20.16 -3.29 -0.24
CA GLY A 168 -20.17 -4.48 -1.10
C GLY A 168 -19.16 -4.45 -2.26
N GLY A 169 -18.45 -3.36 -2.46
CA GLY A 169 -17.42 -3.23 -3.47
C GLY A 169 -16.21 -4.11 -3.21
N GLU A 170 -15.59 -4.59 -4.27
CA GLU A 170 -14.42 -5.48 -4.21
C GLU A 170 -13.23 -4.80 -4.87
N PHE A 171 -12.06 -4.98 -4.29
CA PHE A 171 -10.79 -4.50 -4.84
C PHE A 171 -9.63 -5.41 -4.43
N TYR A 172 -8.52 -5.31 -5.14
CA TYR A 172 -7.31 -6.03 -4.81
C TYR A 172 -6.31 -5.13 -4.08
N PHE A 173 -5.56 -5.73 -3.17
CA PHE A 173 -4.43 -5.08 -2.52
C PHE A 173 -3.20 -5.99 -2.64
N PHE A 174 -2.10 -5.42 -3.12
CA PHE A 174 -0.83 -6.09 -3.35
C PHE A 174 0.25 -5.43 -2.50
N SER A 175 1.09 -6.23 -1.83
CA SER A 175 2.26 -5.77 -1.10
C SER A 175 3.50 -6.48 -1.60
N THR A 176 4.63 -5.78 -1.70
CA THR A 176 5.88 -6.32 -2.24
C THR A 176 7.11 -5.83 -1.49
N HIS A 177 8.20 -6.58 -1.64
CA HIS A 177 9.53 -6.16 -1.21
C HIS A 177 10.53 -6.59 -2.27
N PHE A 178 11.06 -5.63 -3.05
CA PHE A 178 12.02 -5.89 -4.12
C PHE A 178 13.42 -6.16 -3.58
N ASP A 179 14.33 -6.56 -4.47
CA ASP A 179 15.70 -6.89 -4.11
C ASP A 179 16.46 -5.66 -3.60
N ASN A 180 17.18 -5.84 -2.51
CA ASN A 180 18.03 -4.82 -1.91
C ASN A 180 19.39 -4.76 -2.61
N ASP A 181 20.36 -4.04 -2.14
CA ASP A 181 21.65 -3.73 -2.75
C ASP A 181 21.56 -2.82 -3.99
N TYR A 182 22.61 -2.02 -4.14
CA TYR A 182 22.60 -0.89 -5.09
C TYR A 182 23.73 -0.98 -6.12
N ASP A 183 24.35 -2.15 -6.29
CA ASP A 183 25.26 -2.38 -7.40
C ASP A 183 24.49 -2.61 -8.72
N ALA A 184 25.17 -2.52 -9.84
CA ALA A 184 24.57 -2.61 -11.17
C ALA A 184 23.82 -3.94 -11.43
N LYS A 185 24.19 -5.03 -10.72
CA LYS A 185 23.52 -6.32 -10.87
C LYS A 185 22.14 -6.27 -10.22
N HIS A 186 22.04 -5.70 -9.01
CA HIS A 186 20.80 -5.61 -8.26
C HIS A 186 19.84 -4.57 -8.86
N VAL A 187 20.35 -3.48 -9.44
CA VAL A 187 19.56 -2.56 -10.28
C VAL A 187 18.92 -3.33 -11.44
N THR A 188 19.68 -4.21 -12.10
CA THR A 188 19.14 -5.07 -13.18
C THR A 188 18.12 -6.07 -12.66
N VAL A 189 18.35 -6.65 -11.48
CA VAL A 189 17.39 -7.57 -10.82
C VAL A 189 16.07 -6.84 -10.55
N ARG A 190 16.10 -5.65 -9.95
CA ARG A 190 14.87 -4.86 -9.69
C ARG A 190 14.14 -4.50 -10.97
N SER A 191 14.85 -4.16 -12.04
CA SER A 191 14.25 -3.93 -13.35
C SER A 191 13.48 -5.16 -13.86
N GLY A 192 14.05 -6.36 -13.70
CA GLY A 192 13.37 -7.62 -14.03
C GLY A 192 12.21 -7.95 -13.09
N GLN A 193 12.31 -7.60 -11.81
CA GLN A 193 11.21 -7.76 -10.84
C GLN A 193 10.04 -6.84 -11.19
N ALA A 194 10.32 -5.61 -11.62
CA ALA A 194 9.31 -4.69 -12.13
C ALA A 194 8.57 -5.27 -13.34
N ASP A 195 9.27 -5.90 -14.30
CA ASP A 195 8.63 -6.52 -15.46
C ASP A 195 7.62 -7.61 -15.05
N VAL A 196 7.97 -8.44 -14.05
CA VAL A 196 7.07 -9.48 -13.54
C VAL A 196 5.86 -8.87 -12.84
N ALA A 197 6.07 -7.85 -12.00
CA ALA A 197 4.98 -7.19 -11.27
C ALA A 197 4.00 -6.50 -12.23
N ILE A 198 4.51 -5.77 -13.23
CA ILE A 198 3.72 -5.07 -14.27
C ILE A 198 2.83 -6.05 -15.04
N ALA A 199 3.33 -7.25 -15.31
CA ALA A 199 2.54 -8.28 -15.99
C ALA A 199 1.49 -8.92 -15.06
N LYS A 200 1.87 -9.27 -13.82
CA LYS A 200 1.05 -10.11 -12.94
C LYS A 200 0.02 -9.35 -12.12
N VAL A 201 0.29 -8.11 -11.71
CA VAL A 201 -0.66 -7.32 -10.90
C VAL A 201 -1.96 -7.07 -11.64
N PRO A 202 -1.97 -6.52 -12.88
CA PRO A 202 -3.20 -6.34 -13.63
C PRO A 202 -3.85 -7.66 -14.06
N GLU A 203 -3.05 -8.71 -14.36
CA GLU A 203 -3.58 -10.05 -14.71
C GLU A 203 -4.45 -10.60 -13.57
N ILE A 204 -4.00 -10.47 -12.32
CA ILE A 204 -4.74 -10.96 -11.13
C ILE A 204 -5.92 -10.06 -10.80
N ALA A 205 -5.74 -8.74 -10.88
CA ALA A 205 -6.80 -7.78 -10.55
C ALA A 205 -7.96 -7.78 -11.56
N GLY A 206 -7.67 -8.08 -12.83
CA GLY A 206 -8.66 -8.00 -13.91
C GLY A 206 -9.24 -6.59 -14.01
N GLU A 207 -10.57 -6.52 -14.04
CA GLU A 207 -11.28 -5.24 -14.14
C GLU A 207 -11.50 -4.54 -12.77
N LEU A 208 -11.14 -5.18 -11.66
CA LEU A 208 -11.33 -4.59 -10.34
C LEU A 208 -10.26 -3.52 -10.03
N PRO A 209 -10.61 -2.50 -9.24
CA PRO A 209 -9.62 -1.57 -8.70
C PRO A 209 -8.55 -2.31 -7.90
N TYR A 210 -7.35 -1.75 -7.89
CA TYR A 210 -6.26 -2.31 -7.10
C TYR A 210 -5.32 -1.23 -6.57
N PHE A 211 -4.64 -1.58 -5.47
CA PHE A 211 -3.55 -0.83 -4.88
C PHE A 211 -2.33 -1.75 -4.77
N PHE A 212 -1.20 -1.29 -5.26
CA PHE A 212 0.06 -2.02 -5.25
C PHE A 212 1.11 -1.22 -4.47
N VAL A 213 1.42 -1.70 -3.27
CA VAL A 213 2.31 -1.01 -2.34
C VAL A 213 3.55 -1.84 -2.03
N GLY A 214 4.56 -1.23 -1.42
CA GLY A 214 5.73 -1.98 -0.95
C GLY A 214 6.98 -1.15 -0.81
N ASP A 215 8.02 -1.82 -0.30
CA ASP A 215 9.41 -1.40 -0.39
C ASP A 215 10.00 -1.93 -1.71
N PHE A 216 10.06 -1.06 -2.70
CA PHE A 216 10.58 -1.42 -4.02
C PHE A 216 12.12 -1.36 -4.08
N ASN A 217 12.78 -0.89 -3.04
CA ASN A 217 14.24 -0.76 -2.98
C ASN A 217 14.86 -0.04 -4.19
N CYS A 218 14.06 0.56 -5.07
CA CYS A 218 14.52 1.29 -6.25
C CYS A 218 14.43 2.80 -6.03
N GLU A 219 15.52 3.49 -6.33
CA GLU A 219 15.51 4.94 -6.37
C GLU A 219 14.73 5.42 -7.62
N THR A 220 14.16 6.62 -7.53
CA THR A 220 13.36 7.19 -8.63
C THR A 220 14.14 7.44 -9.93
N SER A 221 15.47 7.36 -9.87
CA SER A 221 16.37 7.42 -11.04
C SER A 221 16.64 6.06 -11.69
N GLU A 222 16.15 4.96 -11.11
CA GLU A 222 16.38 3.62 -11.64
C GLU A 222 15.35 3.22 -12.72
N VAL A 223 15.79 2.39 -13.66
CA VAL A 223 14.94 1.83 -14.71
C VAL A 223 13.73 1.06 -14.15
N ALA A 224 13.90 0.43 -12.98
CA ALA A 224 12.79 -0.25 -12.30
C ALA A 224 11.65 0.73 -11.98
N TYR A 225 11.98 1.91 -11.43
CA TYR A 225 10.99 2.93 -11.13
C TYR A 225 10.37 3.53 -12.40
N GLU A 226 11.17 3.81 -13.44
CA GLU A 226 10.68 4.29 -14.73
C GLU A 226 9.61 3.34 -15.31
N LYS A 227 9.88 2.03 -15.29
CA LYS A 227 8.92 1.01 -15.74
C LYS A 227 7.65 1.01 -14.90
N LEU A 228 7.80 1.00 -13.56
CA LEU A 228 6.67 0.99 -12.64
C LEU A 228 5.80 2.24 -12.80
N SER A 229 6.40 3.44 -12.84
CA SER A 229 5.68 4.71 -12.98
C SER A 229 5.12 4.96 -14.38
N THR A 230 5.52 4.15 -15.37
CA THR A 230 4.91 4.14 -16.71
C THR A 230 3.68 3.23 -16.74
N ALA A 231 3.70 2.13 -15.99
CA ALA A 231 2.63 1.12 -15.98
C ALA A 231 1.55 1.39 -14.92
N PHE A 232 1.89 2.08 -13.84
CA PHE A 232 1.03 2.40 -12.71
C PHE A 232 1.15 3.88 -12.36
N ASP A 233 0.13 4.42 -11.72
CA ASP A 233 0.17 5.78 -11.20
C ASP A 233 0.77 5.80 -9.79
N ASP A 234 1.74 6.69 -9.55
CA ASP A 234 2.37 6.88 -8.25
C ASP A 234 1.61 7.95 -7.46
N ALA A 235 1.10 7.55 -6.30
CA ALA A 235 0.31 8.43 -5.42
C ALA A 235 1.08 9.71 -5.01
N TYR A 236 2.40 9.62 -4.82
CA TYR A 236 3.23 10.78 -4.53
C TYR A 236 3.23 11.78 -5.69
N LEU A 237 3.41 11.29 -6.92
CA LEU A 237 3.44 12.16 -8.12
C LEU A 237 2.06 12.77 -8.39
N LYS A 238 0.98 12.03 -8.15
CA LYS A 238 -0.40 12.55 -8.31
C LYS A 238 -0.73 13.65 -7.31
N MET A 239 -0.21 13.58 -6.10
CA MET A 239 -0.34 14.66 -5.10
C MET A 239 0.58 15.84 -5.41
N GLY A 240 1.75 15.62 -6.01
CA GLY A 240 2.69 16.68 -6.37
C GLY A 240 3.06 17.55 -5.16
N ALA A 241 2.86 18.85 -5.26
CA ALA A 241 3.17 19.81 -4.19
C ALA A 241 2.34 19.65 -2.91
N ASP A 242 1.23 18.91 -2.96
CA ASP A 242 0.37 18.63 -1.80
C ASP A 242 0.78 17.36 -1.06
N ALA A 243 1.79 16.63 -1.55
CA ALA A 243 2.37 15.50 -0.84
C ALA A 243 3.09 15.97 0.42
N LEU A 244 2.86 15.29 1.54
CA LEU A 244 3.38 15.65 2.85
C LEU A 244 4.47 14.68 3.33
N GLY A 245 5.25 15.14 4.31
CA GLY A 245 6.20 14.31 5.03
C GLY A 245 7.47 14.03 4.24
N GLY A 246 8.09 12.91 4.61
CA GLY A 246 9.39 12.52 4.09
C GLY A 246 10.55 12.89 5.02
N TYR A 247 11.64 12.15 4.91
CA TYR A 247 12.80 12.35 5.73
C TYR A 247 13.50 13.67 5.38
N VAL A 248 13.78 14.47 6.41
CA VAL A 248 14.51 15.73 6.27
C VAL A 248 15.95 15.53 6.72
N CYS A 249 16.89 15.82 5.84
CA CYS A 249 18.31 15.71 6.15
C CYS A 249 18.74 16.72 7.22
N ASN A 250 19.58 16.26 8.14
CA ASN A 250 20.22 17.12 9.13
C ASN A 250 21.42 17.89 8.53
N GLU A 251 21.96 18.86 9.29
CA GLU A 251 23.08 19.71 8.85
C GLU A 251 24.32 18.91 8.43
N LYS A 252 24.64 17.81 9.13
CA LYS A 252 25.79 16.94 8.80
C LYS A 252 25.61 16.25 7.45
N GLN A 253 24.37 15.78 7.15
CA GLN A 253 24.05 15.17 5.87
C GLN A 253 24.08 16.20 4.74
N LEU A 254 23.52 17.38 4.98
CA LEU A 254 23.57 18.50 4.02
C LEU A 254 24.99 18.98 3.72
N ALA A 255 25.90 18.90 4.70
CA ALA A 255 27.30 19.21 4.52
C ALA A 255 28.09 18.14 3.74
N ASN A 256 27.56 16.93 3.59
CA ASN A 256 28.20 15.84 2.87
C ASN A 256 27.85 15.92 1.37
N SER A 257 28.85 16.26 0.54
CA SER A 257 28.66 16.43 -0.91
C SER A 257 28.13 15.20 -1.67
N LYS A 258 28.22 14.00 -1.08
CA LYS A 258 27.66 12.76 -1.65
C LYS A 258 26.19 12.54 -1.25
N ILE A 259 25.78 13.09 -0.11
CA ILE A 259 24.44 12.91 0.46
C ILE A 259 23.52 14.10 0.11
N ALA A 260 24.06 15.32 0.15
CA ALA A 260 23.32 16.55 -0.08
C ALA A 260 22.42 16.54 -1.35
N PRO A 261 22.85 16.03 -2.50
CA PRO A 261 21.98 15.93 -3.68
C PRO A 261 20.75 15.04 -3.47
N LYS A 262 20.88 14.00 -2.62
CA LYS A 262 19.77 13.08 -2.29
C LYS A 262 18.83 13.65 -1.25
N CYS A 263 19.31 14.58 -0.44
CA CYS A 263 18.47 15.34 0.51
C CYS A 263 17.48 16.30 -0.18
N ALA A 264 17.76 16.65 -1.41
CA ALA A 264 16.84 17.46 -2.23
C ALA A 264 15.68 16.65 -2.82
N CYS A 265 15.70 15.31 -2.71
CA CYS A 265 14.59 14.47 -3.13
C CYS A 265 13.49 14.54 -2.07
N GLU A 266 12.38 15.17 -2.41
CA GLU A 266 11.20 15.24 -1.56
C GLU A 266 10.55 13.85 -1.40
N GLY A 267 9.87 13.63 -0.26
CA GLY A 267 9.14 12.39 -0.01
C GLY A 267 10.01 11.17 0.35
N ASN A 268 11.26 11.37 0.78
CA ASN A 268 12.12 10.25 1.19
C ASN A 268 11.49 9.40 2.29
N THR A 269 11.49 8.09 2.13
CA THR A 269 10.84 7.13 3.04
C THR A 269 11.84 6.31 3.85
N TYR A 270 13.09 6.12 3.37
CA TYR A 270 14.13 5.40 4.09
C TYR A 270 14.98 6.33 4.96
N THR A 271 15.09 6.00 6.26
CA THR A 271 15.73 6.85 7.28
C THR A 271 16.95 6.19 7.94
N GLY A 272 17.04 4.86 7.91
CA GLY A 272 18.08 4.10 8.61
C GLY A 272 17.93 4.06 10.13
N LEU A 273 16.76 4.16 10.70
CA LEU A 273 16.37 4.16 12.12
C LEU A 273 16.67 5.46 12.86
N TYR A 274 17.82 6.10 12.65
CA TYR A 274 18.21 7.29 13.38
C TYR A 274 18.11 8.53 12.51
N SER A 275 17.51 9.58 13.05
CA SER A 275 17.48 10.89 12.40
C SER A 275 18.87 11.50 12.18
N SER A 276 19.91 10.97 12.89
CA SER A 276 21.31 11.38 12.77
C SER A 276 22.17 10.42 11.94
N SER A 277 21.57 9.41 11.29
CA SER A 277 22.35 8.43 10.52
C SER A 277 22.99 9.08 9.29
N ASP A 278 24.16 8.59 8.90
CA ASP A 278 24.83 8.98 7.64
C ASP A 278 24.19 8.24 6.42
N ASN A 279 23.06 7.58 6.63
CA ASN A 279 22.35 6.86 5.58
C ASN A 279 21.76 7.83 4.55
N TRP A 280 21.70 7.36 3.34
CA TRP A 280 21.23 8.12 2.19
C TRP A 280 19.72 8.10 2.16
N PRO A 281 19.06 9.26 2.30
CA PRO A 281 17.62 9.32 2.20
C PRO A 281 17.19 8.89 0.79
N LYS A 282 16.11 8.09 0.71
CA LYS A 282 15.59 7.54 -0.53
C LYS A 282 14.08 7.46 -0.46
N ARG A 283 13.40 7.70 -1.58
CA ARG A 283 12.00 7.37 -1.74
C ARG A 283 11.90 6.02 -2.43
N ILE A 284 11.75 4.96 -1.65
CA ILE A 284 11.74 3.56 -2.10
C ILE A 284 10.49 2.81 -1.71
N ASP A 285 9.68 3.38 -0.80
CA ASP A 285 8.37 2.87 -0.45
C ASP A 285 7.32 3.61 -1.29
N LEU A 286 6.54 2.87 -2.06
CA LEU A 286 5.61 3.42 -3.02
C LEU A 286 4.17 2.93 -2.75
N VAL A 287 3.20 3.75 -3.14
CA VAL A 287 1.80 3.38 -3.29
C VAL A 287 1.41 3.64 -4.74
N LEU A 288 1.21 2.56 -5.47
CA LEU A 288 0.90 2.54 -6.89
C LEU A 288 -0.55 2.10 -7.11
N PHE A 289 -1.19 2.62 -8.14
CA PHE A 289 -2.59 2.32 -8.46
C PHE A 289 -2.89 2.57 -9.94
N ASP A 290 -4.14 2.40 -10.36
CA ASP A 290 -4.67 2.73 -11.70
C ASP A 290 -5.58 3.96 -11.56
N ASP A 291 -5.17 5.10 -12.12
CA ASP A 291 -5.91 6.37 -11.98
C ASP A 291 -7.24 6.40 -12.76
N THR A 292 -7.47 5.43 -13.62
CA THR A 292 -8.76 5.23 -14.26
C THR A 292 -9.79 4.59 -13.32
N LYS A 293 -9.34 3.97 -12.21
CA LYS A 293 -10.15 3.23 -11.24
C LYS A 293 -10.13 3.82 -9.82
N ALA A 294 -9.14 4.66 -9.51
CA ALA A 294 -9.04 5.29 -8.20
C ALA A 294 -8.39 6.67 -8.29
N THR A 295 -8.59 7.48 -7.25
CA THR A 295 -7.94 8.78 -7.08
C THR A 295 -7.29 8.87 -5.70
N VAL A 296 -6.23 9.67 -5.58
CA VAL A 296 -5.58 10.00 -4.31
C VAL A 296 -5.94 11.43 -3.90
N SER A 297 -6.26 11.62 -2.63
CA SER A 297 -6.60 12.94 -2.05
C SER A 297 -5.69 13.33 -0.87
N TYR A 298 -4.81 12.43 -0.43
CA TYR A 298 -3.85 12.66 0.64
C TYR A 298 -2.67 11.72 0.48
N TYR A 299 -1.46 12.24 0.72
CA TYR A 299 -0.22 11.49 0.83
C TYR A 299 0.62 12.04 1.97
N ASN A 300 1.16 11.18 2.81
CA ASN A 300 2.10 11.55 3.85
C ASN A 300 3.10 10.40 4.10
N ALA A 301 4.40 10.66 3.95
CA ALA A 301 5.45 9.81 4.50
C ALA A 301 5.76 10.34 5.91
N ASP A 302 5.12 9.77 6.94
CA ASP A 302 5.15 10.33 8.30
C ASP A 302 6.53 10.24 8.93
N ASN A 303 7.15 11.38 9.15
CA ASN A 303 8.48 11.53 9.72
C ASN A 303 8.48 11.84 11.24
N ASP A 304 7.38 11.59 11.93
CA ASP A 304 7.31 11.71 13.39
C ASP A 304 8.06 10.54 14.04
N ASN A 305 9.13 10.84 14.77
CA ASN A 305 9.85 9.85 15.57
C ASN A 305 9.15 9.50 16.89
N MET A 306 7.96 10.06 17.14
CA MET A 306 7.12 9.83 18.33
C MET A 306 7.83 10.17 19.64
N GLY A 307 8.72 11.15 19.63
CA GLY A 307 9.49 11.58 20.79
C GLY A 307 10.63 10.62 21.20
N LEU A 308 11.01 9.73 20.28
CA LEU A 308 12.13 8.82 20.48
C LEU A 308 13.41 9.38 19.83
N ASP A 309 14.58 8.88 20.29
CA ASP A 309 15.87 9.17 19.64
C ASP A 309 16.00 8.50 18.26
N MET A 310 15.08 7.60 17.93
CA MET A 310 15.04 6.87 16.66
C MET A 310 13.60 6.68 16.18
N TYR A 311 13.44 6.45 14.89
CA TYR A 311 12.14 6.06 14.32
C TYR A 311 11.74 4.63 14.73
N PRO A 312 10.43 4.30 14.78
CA PRO A 312 9.96 2.95 15.05
C PRO A 312 10.42 1.89 14.04
N SER A 313 10.74 2.32 12.82
CA SER A 313 11.40 1.54 11.75
C SER A 313 12.48 2.37 11.10
N ASP A 314 13.33 1.78 10.26
CA ASP A 314 14.27 2.50 9.38
C ASP A 314 13.59 3.00 8.10
N HIS A 315 12.31 2.69 7.93
CA HIS A 315 11.42 3.28 6.95
C HIS A 315 10.34 4.12 7.62
N LEU A 316 9.86 5.13 6.92
CA LEU A 316 8.67 5.89 7.29
C LEU A 316 7.43 5.19 6.73
N PRO A 317 6.32 5.14 7.47
CA PRO A 317 5.07 4.68 6.89
C PRO A 317 4.59 5.67 5.82
N VAL A 318 4.13 5.15 4.70
CA VAL A 318 3.46 5.91 3.66
C VAL A 318 1.97 5.76 3.84
N ILE A 319 1.27 6.88 4.03
CA ILE A 319 -0.17 6.93 4.25
C ILE A 319 -0.82 7.66 3.09
N THR A 320 -1.81 7.05 2.47
CA THR A 320 -2.63 7.69 1.44
C THR A 320 -4.11 7.60 1.78
N LYS A 321 -4.88 8.59 1.30
CA LYS A 321 -6.34 8.49 1.24
C LYS A 321 -6.76 8.38 -0.21
N MET A 322 -7.43 7.28 -0.50
CA MET A 322 -7.79 6.85 -1.85
C MET A 322 -9.30 6.74 -1.97
N SER A 323 -9.84 7.17 -3.10
CA SER A 323 -11.26 6.97 -3.45
C SER A 323 -11.33 6.11 -4.71
N ILE A 324 -12.18 5.09 -4.70
CA ILE A 324 -12.42 4.23 -5.87
C ILE A 324 -13.50 4.88 -6.74
N ILE A 325 -13.23 4.96 -8.05
CA ILE A 325 -14.16 5.50 -9.05
C ILE A 325 -15.19 4.43 -9.40
N GLU A 326 -16.49 4.81 -9.40
CA GLU A 326 -17.62 3.92 -9.74
C GLU A 326 -17.95 3.97 -11.23
#